data_feaa08ae30083d6b484dd49afc50fb43
#
_entry.id   feaa08ae30083d6b484dd49afc50fb43
#
_cell.length_a   1.000
_cell.length_b   1.000
_cell.length_c   1.000
_cell.angle_alpha   90.00
_cell.angle_beta   90.00
_cell.angle_gamma   90.00
#
_symmetry.space_group_name_H-M   'P 1'
#
loop_
_entity.id
_entity.type
_entity.pdbx_description
1 polymer ?
#
loop_
_entity_poly.entity_id
_entity_poly.type
_entity_poly.pdbx_seq_one_letter_code
_entity_poly.pdbx_strand_id
1 'polypeptide(L)'
;PIRTKAYNVEKYQILTPIKFNQKIKKGEVIANLKNKKITASFDGVIGKKDFSNDIEVSESSILINLEDASTLLVDVDIPEIYAPFINQGLAVDVKFSGNKEKVYKGIVESTASRINTEKRSLAARISLDNSKLEILPGSLLEITIKYNQRSSLSIPDTSVILEGNKVYIYQVNKENITQKKEIKIGTRDEGYLE
;
A
#
# COMPACT_ATOMS: atom_id res chain seq x y z
N PRO A 1 -0.97 4.22 9.05
CA PRO A 1 -1.03 5.53 9.68
C PRO A 1 0.34 6.19 9.66
N ILE A 2 0.35 7.47 9.41
CA ILE A 2 1.57 8.27 9.38
C ILE A 2 2.00 8.50 10.82
N ARG A 3 3.29 8.37 11.11
CA ARG A 3 3.82 8.80 12.40
C ARG A 3 3.78 10.31 12.44
N THR A 4 3.02 10.85 13.38
CA THR A 4 2.96 12.28 13.64
C THR A 4 3.36 12.55 15.08
N LYS A 5 4.05 13.66 15.30
CA LYS A 5 4.32 14.17 16.63
C LYS A 5 3.99 15.66 16.67
N ALA A 6 3.06 16.01 17.53
CA ALA A 6 2.76 17.40 17.83
C ALA A 6 3.76 17.94 18.87
N TYR A 7 4.22 19.15 18.67
CA TYR A 7 5.09 19.84 19.60
C TYR A 7 4.31 20.95 20.29
N ASN A 8 4.12 20.79 21.60
CA ASN A 8 3.54 21.80 22.46
C ASN A 8 4.65 22.59 23.11
N VAL A 9 4.52 23.90 23.17
CA VAL A 9 5.51 24.80 23.75
C VAL A 9 4.87 25.73 24.77
N GLU A 10 5.72 26.10 25.70
CA GLU A 10 5.38 27.10 26.72
C GLU A 10 5.43 28.53 26.14
N LYS A 11 5.08 29.54 26.92
CA LYS A 11 5.03 30.96 26.60
C LYS A 11 6.28 31.52 25.96
N TYR A 12 6.46 31.43 24.62
CA TYR A 12 7.64 31.96 23.96
C TYR A 12 7.37 32.42 22.52
N GLN A 13 8.30 33.18 22.00
CA GLN A 13 8.31 33.66 20.64
C GLN A 13 9.08 32.67 19.75
N ILE A 14 8.53 32.31 18.60
CA ILE A 14 9.23 31.49 17.61
C ILE A 14 10.17 32.39 16.84
N LEU A 15 11.46 32.08 16.86
CA LEU A 15 12.50 32.91 16.23
C LEU A 15 12.94 32.41 14.86
N THR A 16 12.62 31.14 14.50
CA THR A 16 13.10 30.54 13.26
C THR A 16 11.94 30.23 12.32
N PRO A 17 11.96 30.72 11.08
CA PRO A 17 10.94 30.41 10.09
C PRO A 17 11.00 28.93 9.67
N ILE A 18 9.84 28.29 9.66
CA ILE A 18 9.66 26.91 9.23
C ILE A 18 8.75 26.90 8.00
N LYS A 19 9.11 26.10 6.97
CA LYS A 19 8.35 25.99 5.74
C LYS A 19 7.58 24.68 5.70
N PHE A 20 6.41 24.66 5.04
CA PHE A 20 5.70 23.44 4.69
C PHE A 20 6.57 22.52 3.83
N ASN A 21 6.41 21.21 4.00
CA ASN A 21 7.16 20.17 3.29
C ASN A 21 8.68 20.24 3.47
N GLN A 22 9.16 21.01 4.45
CA GLN A 22 10.58 20.99 4.77
C GLN A 22 10.96 19.64 5.35
N LYS A 23 11.95 19.00 4.72
CA LYS A 23 12.55 17.76 5.24
C LYS A 23 13.44 18.12 6.43
N ILE A 24 13.28 17.39 7.52
CA ILE A 24 13.99 17.60 8.77
C ILE A 24 14.59 16.27 9.20
N LYS A 25 15.84 16.29 9.62
CA LYS A 25 16.50 15.11 10.21
C LYS A 25 16.37 15.09 11.72
N LYS A 26 16.43 13.89 12.29
CA LYS A 26 16.47 13.72 13.74
C LYS A 26 17.59 14.55 14.37
N GLY A 27 17.26 15.28 15.43
CA GLY A 27 18.19 16.17 16.13
C GLY A 27 18.29 17.58 15.52
N GLU A 28 17.77 17.81 14.33
CA GLU A 28 17.74 19.12 13.70
C GLU A 28 16.77 20.07 14.42
N VAL A 29 17.12 21.35 14.50
CA VAL A 29 16.33 22.33 15.21
C VAL A 29 15.07 22.67 14.41
N ILE A 30 13.90 22.43 14.98
CA ILE A 30 12.60 22.73 14.37
C ILE A 30 12.16 24.15 14.71
N ALA A 31 12.35 24.56 15.98
CA ALA A 31 11.99 25.89 16.44
C ALA A 31 12.97 26.37 17.51
N ASN A 32 13.29 27.65 17.45
CA ASN A 32 13.99 28.32 18.54
C ASN A 32 12.99 29.16 19.32
N LEU A 33 12.90 28.87 20.58
CA LEU A 33 12.14 29.66 21.54
C LEU A 33 13.12 30.49 22.34
N LYS A 34 12.64 31.52 23.03
CA LYS A 34 13.50 32.46 23.76
C LYS A 34 14.53 31.78 24.67
N ASN A 35 14.13 30.70 25.34
CA ASN A 35 14.95 29.98 26.32
C ASN A 35 15.10 28.47 26.01
N LYS A 36 14.57 27.98 24.88
CA LYS A 36 14.55 26.55 24.56
C LYS A 36 14.62 26.30 23.06
N LYS A 37 15.41 25.30 22.66
CA LYS A 37 15.41 24.77 21.30
C LYS A 37 14.55 23.51 21.25
N ILE A 38 13.72 23.39 20.25
CA ILE A 38 12.95 22.19 19.94
C ILE A 38 13.61 21.51 18.76
N THR A 39 13.95 20.25 18.95
CA THR A 39 14.61 19.43 17.92
C THR A 39 13.70 18.31 17.45
N ALA A 40 13.88 17.88 16.20
CA ALA A 40 13.18 16.74 15.63
C ALA A 40 13.52 15.44 16.39
N SER A 41 12.51 14.67 16.75
CA SER A 41 12.70 13.40 17.44
C SER A 41 12.94 12.22 16.49
N PHE A 42 12.64 12.40 15.19
CA PHE A 42 12.85 11.45 14.10
C PHE A 42 13.01 12.20 12.77
N ASP A 43 13.46 11.51 11.74
CA ASP A 43 13.52 12.03 10.38
C ASP A 43 12.09 12.17 9.83
N GLY A 44 11.77 13.31 9.22
CA GLY A 44 10.42 13.51 8.73
C GLY A 44 10.26 14.76 7.90
N VAL A 45 9.00 15.09 7.65
CA VAL A 45 8.59 16.26 6.87
C VAL A 45 7.69 17.14 7.75
N ILE A 46 7.86 18.43 7.63
CA ILE A 46 6.95 19.39 8.29
C ILE A 46 5.60 19.33 7.59
N GLY A 47 4.60 18.82 8.29
CA GLY A 47 3.22 18.78 7.87
C GLY A 47 2.51 20.12 8.09
N LYS A 48 1.38 20.09 8.80
CA LYS A 48 0.62 21.30 9.09
C LYS A 48 1.39 22.24 10.03
N LYS A 49 1.40 23.51 9.68
CA LYS A 49 1.92 24.61 10.48
C LYS A 49 0.75 25.52 10.83
N ASP A 50 0.43 25.63 12.12
CA ASP A 50 -0.73 26.39 12.55
C ASP A 50 -0.43 27.86 12.85
N PHE A 51 0.84 28.26 12.89
CA PHE A 51 1.24 29.60 13.25
C PHE A 51 2.21 30.24 12.27
N SER A 52 2.13 31.56 12.16
CA SER A 52 3.17 32.38 11.53
C SER A 52 4.41 32.44 12.41
N ASN A 53 5.54 32.86 11.83
CA ASN A 53 6.76 33.12 12.63
C ASN A 53 6.60 34.32 13.53
N ASP A 54 7.41 34.39 14.59
CA ASP A 54 7.52 35.53 15.50
C ASP A 54 6.22 35.89 16.24
N ILE A 55 5.46 34.86 16.68
CA ILE A 55 4.27 35.05 17.49
C ILE A 55 4.47 34.49 18.90
N GLU A 56 3.72 35.01 19.86
CA GLU A 56 3.61 34.43 21.18
C GLU A 56 2.74 33.16 21.13
N VAL A 57 3.20 32.11 21.78
CA VAL A 57 2.51 30.83 21.88
C VAL A 57 2.38 30.39 23.33
N SER A 58 1.31 29.71 23.68
CA SER A 58 1.06 29.16 25.01
C SER A 58 1.55 27.72 25.12
N GLU A 59 1.59 27.17 26.33
CA GLU A 59 1.92 25.78 26.62
C GLU A 59 1.03 24.76 25.87
N SER A 60 -0.21 25.13 25.59
CA SER A 60 -1.17 24.29 24.86
C SER A 60 -1.10 24.45 23.34
N SER A 61 -0.26 25.35 22.83
CA SER A 61 -0.18 25.61 21.40
C SER A 61 0.56 24.48 20.66
N ILE A 62 -0.07 23.94 19.62
CA ILE A 62 0.58 23.02 18.69
C ILE A 62 1.21 23.85 17.57
N LEU A 63 2.53 23.88 17.50
CA LEU A 63 3.24 24.70 16.53
C LEU A 63 3.27 24.06 15.14
N ILE A 64 3.63 22.79 15.10
CA ILE A 64 3.85 22.05 13.87
C ILE A 64 3.61 20.57 14.11
N ASN A 65 3.25 19.88 13.05
CA ASN A 65 3.29 18.42 13.01
C ASN A 65 4.56 18.00 12.26
N LEU A 66 5.31 17.08 12.85
CA LEU A 66 6.39 16.36 12.16
C LEU A 66 5.86 14.99 11.77
N GLU A 67 5.88 14.70 10.48
CA GLU A 67 5.31 13.49 9.90
C GLU A 67 6.42 12.59 9.36
N ASP A 68 6.38 11.30 9.72
CA ASP A 68 7.21 10.29 9.09
C ASP A 68 6.39 9.61 7.99
N ALA A 69 6.63 10.02 6.75
CA ALA A 69 5.98 9.46 5.58
C ALA A 69 6.89 8.49 4.80
N SER A 70 7.98 8.03 5.40
CA SER A 70 8.92 7.09 4.76
C SER A 70 8.32 5.70 4.55
N THR A 71 7.34 5.33 5.36
CA THR A 71 6.53 4.12 5.20
C THR A 71 5.07 4.50 5.20
N LEU A 72 4.35 4.13 4.15
CA LEU A 72 2.91 4.31 4.08
C LEU A 72 2.20 3.01 4.47
N LEU A 73 1.15 3.15 5.25
CA LEU A 73 0.26 2.06 5.61
C LEU A 73 -1.09 2.27 4.93
N VAL A 74 -1.55 1.26 4.22
CA VAL A 74 -2.79 1.30 3.46
C VAL A 74 -3.71 0.21 3.99
N ASP A 75 -4.88 0.59 4.48
CA ASP A 75 -5.88 -0.37 4.93
C ASP A 75 -6.83 -0.66 3.77
N VAL A 76 -7.07 -1.94 3.51
CA VAL A 76 -7.93 -2.42 2.42
C VAL A 76 -8.92 -3.46 2.93
N ASP A 77 -10.11 -3.47 2.34
CA ASP A 77 -11.12 -4.48 2.56
C ASP A 77 -11.09 -5.50 1.41
N ILE A 78 -10.73 -6.73 1.70
CA ILE A 78 -10.60 -7.82 0.74
C ILE A 78 -11.84 -8.69 0.81
N PRO A 79 -12.54 -9.00 -0.31
CA PRO A 79 -13.70 -9.86 -0.29
C PRO A 79 -13.41 -11.22 0.37
N GLU A 80 -14.36 -11.72 1.17
CA GLU A 80 -14.24 -12.94 1.97
C GLU A 80 -13.76 -14.16 1.18
N ILE A 81 -14.17 -14.27 -0.09
CA ILE A 81 -13.78 -15.40 -0.96
C ILE A 81 -12.26 -15.50 -1.19
N TYR A 82 -11.54 -14.39 -1.05
CA TYR A 82 -10.08 -14.35 -1.20
C TYR A 82 -9.33 -14.45 0.12
N ALA A 83 -10.02 -14.38 1.26
CA ALA A 83 -9.40 -14.39 2.59
C ALA A 83 -8.44 -15.57 2.82
N PRO A 84 -8.75 -16.84 2.37
CA PRO A 84 -7.84 -17.95 2.56
C PRO A 84 -6.48 -17.82 1.87
N PHE A 85 -6.37 -16.93 0.89
CA PHE A 85 -5.17 -16.74 0.09
C PHE A 85 -4.33 -15.53 0.54
N ILE A 86 -4.85 -14.73 1.46
CA ILE A 86 -4.20 -13.49 1.89
C ILE A 86 -3.46 -13.72 3.21
N ASN A 87 -2.15 -13.75 3.13
CA ASN A 87 -1.29 -13.97 4.27
C ASN A 87 -0.30 -12.82 4.46
N GLN A 88 0.19 -12.66 5.67
CA GLN A 88 1.28 -11.73 5.97
C GLN A 88 2.49 -12.04 5.09
N GLY A 89 3.15 -11.00 4.59
CA GLY A 89 4.32 -11.09 3.70
C GLY A 89 3.98 -11.24 2.22
N LEU A 90 2.69 -11.39 1.85
CA LEU A 90 2.29 -11.46 0.44
C LEU A 90 2.65 -10.17 -0.29
N ALA A 91 3.33 -10.31 -1.43
CA ALA A 91 3.75 -9.16 -2.24
C ALA A 91 2.55 -8.47 -2.91
N VAL A 92 2.63 -7.14 -2.95
CA VAL A 92 1.57 -6.28 -3.48
C VAL A 92 2.17 -5.28 -4.46
N ASP A 93 1.55 -5.14 -5.61
CA ASP A 93 1.85 -4.09 -6.58
C ASP A 93 0.93 -2.90 -6.32
N VAL A 94 1.53 -1.71 -6.22
CA VAL A 94 0.80 -0.47 -5.92
C VAL A 94 1.09 0.55 -7.01
N LYS A 95 0.05 1.12 -7.61
CA LYS A 95 0.15 2.24 -8.53
C LYS A 95 -0.44 3.49 -7.88
N PHE A 96 0.24 4.59 -8.06
CA PHE A 96 -0.17 5.90 -7.59
C PHE A 96 -0.75 6.71 -8.75
N SER A 97 -1.93 7.31 -8.56
CA SER A 97 -2.62 8.06 -9.61
C SER A 97 -1.83 9.24 -10.17
N GLY A 98 -0.89 9.79 -9.40
CA GLY A 98 0.02 10.86 -9.85
C GLY A 98 1.17 10.36 -10.74
N ASN A 99 1.46 9.05 -10.75
CA ASN A 99 2.45 8.42 -11.63
C ASN A 99 2.02 7.00 -11.96
N LYS A 100 1.16 6.86 -12.97
CA LYS A 100 0.53 5.57 -13.34
C LYS A 100 1.50 4.56 -13.98
N GLU A 101 2.62 5.01 -14.49
CA GLU A 101 3.61 4.13 -15.12
C GLU A 101 4.50 3.42 -14.10
N LYS A 102 4.66 4.03 -12.92
CA LYS A 102 5.52 3.49 -11.87
C LYS A 102 4.74 2.54 -10.96
N VAL A 103 5.26 1.33 -10.85
CA VAL A 103 4.77 0.32 -9.89
C VAL A 103 5.64 0.34 -8.65
N TYR A 104 5.04 0.60 -7.52
CA TYR A 104 5.65 0.51 -6.20
C TYR A 104 5.39 -0.87 -5.62
N LYS A 105 6.32 -1.38 -4.82
CA LYS A 105 6.20 -2.68 -4.18
C LYS A 105 5.84 -2.51 -2.72
N GLY A 106 4.82 -3.21 -2.30
CA GLY A 106 4.39 -3.31 -0.92
C GLY A 106 4.27 -4.76 -0.48
N ILE A 107 3.95 -4.95 0.77
CA ILE A 107 3.66 -6.26 1.36
C ILE A 107 2.41 -6.17 2.22
N VAL A 108 1.70 -7.28 2.34
CA VAL A 108 0.66 -7.43 3.37
C VAL A 108 1.36 -7.49 4.73
N GLU A 109 1.22 -6.44 5.53
CA GLU A 109 1.83 -6.34 6.85
C GLU A 109 1.07 -7.18 7.86
N SER A 110 -0.27 -7.11 7.81
CA SER A 110 -1.14 -7.84 8.72
C SER A 110 -2.55 -7.99 8.14
N THR A 111 -3.28 -8.96 8.67
CA THR A 111 -4.70 -9.16 8.37
C THR A 111 -5.50 -9.21 9.67
N ALA A 112 -6.78 -8.87 9.58
CA ALA A 112 -7.69 -9.04 10.71
C ALA A 112 -7.84 -10.53 11.06
N SER A 113 -8.11 -10.83 12.32
CA SER A 113 -8.33 -12.19 12.81
C SER A 113 -9.74 -12.73 12.52
N ARG A 114 -10.62 -11.90 11.97
CA ARG A 114 -12.02 -12.25 11.66
C ARG A 114 -12.54 -11.49 10.45
N ILE A 115 -13.51 -12.08 9.79
CA ILE A 115 -14.27 -11.45 8.71
C ILE A 115 -15.23 -10.40 9.29
N ASN A 116 -15.31 -9.26 8.63
CA ASN A 116 -16.39 -8.30 8.84
C ASN A 116 -17.66 -8.85 8.18
N THR A 117 -18.65 -9.22 9.01
CA THR A 117 -19.88 -9.88 8.52
C THR A 117 -20.82 -8.93 7.78
N GLU A 118 -20.76 -7.64 8.04
CA GLU A 118 -21.54 -6.63 7.34
C GLU A 118 -21.03 -6.37 5.93
N LYS A 119 -19.70 -6.22 5.80
CA LYS A 119 -19.03 -5.97 4.51
C LYS A 119 -18.67 -7.24 3.74
N ARG A 120 -18.74 -8.39 4.37
CA ARG A 120 -18.23 -9.66 3.84
C ARG A 120 -16.79 -9.54 3.35
N SER A 121 -15.93 -8.96 4.19
CA SER A 121 -14.54 -8.67 3.85
C SER A 121 -13.59 -8.98 4.99
N LEU A 122 -12.35 -9.28 4.60
CA LEU A 122 -11.18 -9.34 5.48
C LEU A 122 -10.44 -8.01 5.41
N ALA A 123 -10.27 -7.34 6.53
CA ALA A 123 -9.43 -6.15 6.58
C ALA A 123 -7.95 -6.57 6.54
N ALA A 124 -7.18 -5.95 5.67
CA ALA A 124 -5.74 -6.15 5.57
C ALA A 124 -5.02 -4.82 5.56
N ARG A 125 -3.83 -4.79 6.14
CA ARG A 125 -2.94 -3.65 6.14
C ARG A 125 -1.75 -3.94 5.24
N ILE A 126 -1.49 -3.04 4.32
CA ILE A 126 -0.37 -3.10 3.39
C ILE A 126 0.66 -2.06 3.80
N SER A 127 1.91 -2.47 3.90
CA SER A 127 3.05 -1.60 4.11
C SER A 127 3.74 -1.32 2.79
N LEU A 128 4.03 -0.05 2.53
CA LEU A 128 4.65 0.44 1.30
C LEU A 128 5.87 1.30 1.65
N ASP A 129 7.03 0.95 1.09
CA ASP A 129 8.22 1.80 1.19
C ASP A 129 8.04 3.10 0.40
N ASN A 130 8.13 4.21 1.09
CA ASN A 130 8.06 5.56 0.56
C ASN A 130 9.26 6.41 1.00
N SER A 131 10.41 5.77 1.20
CA SER A 131 11.63 6.44 1.67
C SER A 131 12.06 7.62 0.79
N LYS A 132 11.69 7.58 -0.50
CA LYS A 132 11.90 8.70 -1.44
C LYS A 132 10.87 9.83 -1.31
N LEU A 133 9.82 9.65 -0.51
CA LEU A 133 8.71 10.60 -0.31
C LEU A 133 8.02 11.01 -1.62
N GLU A 134 7.84 10.05 -2.52
CA GLU A 134 7.21 10.28 -3.83
C GLU A 134 5.69 10.28 -3.75
N ILE A 135 5.13 9.56 -2.78
CA ILE A 135 3.69 9.44 -2.56
C ILE A 135 3.31 10.25 -1.33
N LEU A 136 2.40 11.18 -1.50
CA LEU A 136 1.88 11.94 -0.37
C LEU A 136 0.84 11.10 0.40
N PRO A 137 0.87 11.12 1.73
CA PRO A 137 -0.20 10.53 2.54
C PRO A 137 -1.57 11.07 2.13
N GLY A 138 -2.57 10.19 2.08
CA GLY A 138 -3.92 10.53 1.59
C GLY A 138 -4.09 10.42 0.07
N SER A 139 -3.05 10.03 -0.67
CA SER A 139 -3.14 9.80 -2.11
C SER A 139 -4.01 8.59 -2.45
N LEU A 140 -4.68 8.66 -3.61
CA LEU A 140 -5.40 7.52 -4.18
C LEU A 140 -4.41 6.52 -4.77
N LEU A 141 -4.52 5.27 -4.33
CA LEU A 141 -3.69 4.16 -4.75
C LEU A 141 -4.53 3.06 -5.38
N GLU A 142 -4.04 2.48 -6.46
CA GLU A 142 -4.53 1.23 -7.05
C GLU A 142 -3.67 0.09 -6.55
N ILE A 143 -4.29 -0.92 -5.96
CA ILE A 143 -3.61 -2.03 -5.31
C ILE A 143 -3.93 -3.33 -6.04
N THR A 144 -2.90 -4.03 -6.47
CA THR A 144 -3.00 -5.35 -7.10
C THR A 144 -2.32 -6.38 -6.22
N ILE A 145 -3.09 -7.33 -5.70
CA ILE A 145 -2.60 -8.45 -4.90
C ILE A 145 -2.58 -9.70 -5.77
N LYS A 146 -1.40 -10.28 -5.97
CA LYS A 146 -1.22 -11.53 -6.70
C LYS A 146 -1.18 -12.66 -5.69
N TYR A 147 -2.17 -13.52 -5.70
CA TYR A 147 -2.29 -14.64 -4.76
C TYR A 147 -2.22 -15.99 -5.49
N ASN A 148 -1.92 -17.04 -4.72
CA ASN A 148 -1.91 -18.43 -5.21
C ASN A 148 -1.10 -18.63 -6.51
N GLN A 149 0.07 -17.96 -6.61
CA GLN A 149 0.95 -18.12 -7.75
C GLN A 149 1.47 -19.55 -7.83
N ARG A 150 1.22 -20.19 -8.98
CA ARG A 150 1.67 -21.57 -9.26
C ARG A 150 1.99 -21.74 -10.74
N SER A 151 2.83 -22.70 -11.06
CA SER A 151 2.99 -23.16 -12.43
C SER A 151 1.97 -24.23 -12.71
N SER A 152 1.23 -24.08 -13.80
CA SER A 152 0.26 -25.06 -14.25
C SER A 152 0.37 -25.29 -15.74
N LEU A 153 -0.12 -26.43 -16.20
CA LEU A 153 -0.29 -26.67 -17.63
C LEU A 153 -1.43 -25.80 -18.13
N SER A 154 -1.22 -25.08 -19.20
CA SER A 154 -2.26 -24.26 -19.82
C SER A 154 -2.35 -24.54 -21.32
N ILE A 155 -3.53 -24.35 -21.85
CA ILE A 155 -3.86 -24.48 -23.26
C ILE A 155 -4.59 -23.23 -23.74
N PRO A 156 -4.48 -22.84 -25.02
CA PRO A 156 -5.32 -21.77 -25.56
C PRO A 156 -6.80 -22.11 -25.38
N ASP A 157 -7.60 -21.16 -24.96
CA ASP A 157 -9.04 -21.37 -24.72
C ASP A 157 -9.79 -21.76 -26.00
N THR A 158 -9.27 -21.36 -27.16
CA THR A 158 -9.78 -21.75 -28.47
C THR A 158 -9.59 -23.25 -28.80
N SER A 159 -8.75 -23.96 -28.02
CA SER A 159 -8.48 -25.39 -28.21
C SER A 159 -9.53 -26.28 -27.53
N VAL A 160 -10.45 -25.69 -26.77
CA VAL A 160 -11.42 -26.42 -25.95
C VAL A 160 -12.71 -26.63 -26.69
N ILE A 161 -13.22 -27.86 -26.63
CA ILE A 161 -14.50 -28.25 -27.20
C ILE A 161 -15.45 -28.68 -26.10
N LEU A 162 -16.64 -28.08 -26.09
CA LEU A 162 -17.70 -28.40 -25.15
C LEU A 162 -18.69 -29.37 -25.81
N GLU A 163 -18.89 -30.52 -25.22
CA GLU A 163 -19.92 -31.48 -25.64
C GLU A 163 -20.77 -31.88 -24.44
N GLY A 164 -21.99 -31.39 -24.41
CA GLY A 164 -22.87 -31.55 -23.23
C GLY A 164 -22.21 -30.94 -21.99
N ASN A 165 -22.03 -31.74 -20.96
CA ASN A 165 -21.43 -31.35 -19.68
C ASN A 165 -19.92 -31.67 -19.59
N LYS A 166 -19.31 -32.08 -20.70
CA LYS A 166 -17.90 -32.50 -20.73
C LYS A 166 -17.06 -31.58 -21.60
N VAL A 167 -15.80 -31.47 -21.25
CA VAL A 167 -14.82 -30.66 -21.90
C VAL A 167 -13.74 -31.51 -22.52
N TYR A 168 -13.42 -31.26 -23.77
CA TYR A 168 -12.47 -32.07 -24.55
C TYR A 168 -11.44 -31.18 -25.23
N ILE A 169 -10.29 -31.79 -25.52
CA ILE A 169 -9.27 -31.28 -26.44
C ILE A 169 -8.87 -32.37 -27.41
N TYR A 170 -8.31 -31.96 -28.55
CA TYR A 170 -7.58 -32.88 -29.44
C TYR A 170 -6.08 -32.73 -29.18
N GLN A 171 -5.45 -33.79 -28.76
CA GLN A 171 -4.00 -33.88 -28.62
C GLN A 171 -3.43 -34.65 -29.81
N VAL A 172 -2.37 -34.11 -30.41
CA VAL A 172 -1.59 -34.82 -31.47
C VAL A 172 -0.46 -35.59 -30.79
N ASN A 173 -0.38 -36.87 -31.02
CA ASN A 173 0.70 -37.72 -30.48
C ASN A 173 1.96 -37.65 -31.38
N LYS A 174 3.01 -38.36 -30.97
CA LYS A 174 4.31 -38.35 -31.71
C LYS A 174 4.20 -38.99 -33.14
N GLU A 175 3.12 -39.75 -33.39
CA GLU A 175 2.84 -40.40 -34.65
C GLU A 175 1.91 -39.59 -35.56
N ASN A 176 1.68 -38.30 -35.22
CA ASN A 176 0.75 -37.38 -35.89
C ASN A 176 -0.72 -37.84 -35.89
N ILE A 177 -1.10 -38.67 -34.95
CA ILE A 177 -2.49 -39.14 -34.76
C ILE A 177 -3.17 -38.25 -33.70
N THR A 178 -4.36 -37.74 -34.05
CA THR A 178 -5.18 -36.98 -33.12
C THR A 178 -5.93 -37.89 -32.15
N GLN A 179 -5.90 -37.53 -30.90
CA GLN A 179 -6.64 -38.21 -29.84
C GLN A 179 -7.52 -37.20 -29.09
N LYS A 180 -8.81 -37.50 -28.99
CA LYS A 180 -9.75 -36.73 -28.19
C LYS A 180 -9.55 -37.11 -26.72
N LYS A 181 -9.27 -36.07 -25.88
CA LYS A 181 -9.12 -36.27 -24.42
C LYS A 181 -10.11 -35.42 -23.67
N GLU A 182 -10.76 -36.03 -22.69
CA GLU A 182 -11.55 -35.33 -21.71
C GLU A 182 -10.62 -34.65 -20.70
N ILE A 183 -10.88 -33.37 -20.42
CA ILE A 183 -10.08 -32.58 -19.49
C ILE A 183 -10.98 -31.90 -18.45
N LYS A 184 -10.37 -31.46 -17.36
CA LYS A 184 -10.98 -30.53 -16.42
C LYS A 184 -10.31 -29.19 -16.60
N ILE A 185 -11.11 -28.15 -16.78
CA ILE A 185 -10.61 -26.77 -16.87
C ILE A 185 -10.53 -26.16 -15.47
N GLY A 186 -9.46 -25.39 -15.25
CA GLY A 186 -9.24 -24.61 -14.05
C GLY A 186 -9.47 -23.11 -14.31
N THR A 187 -8.50 -22.31 -13.94
CA THR A 187 -8.56 -20.85 -14.07
C THR A 187 -8.33 -20.42 -15.52
N ARG A 188 -9.08 -19.40 -15.96
CA ARG A 188 -8.87 -18.74 -17.25
C ARG A 188 -8.10 -17.44 -17.03
N ASP A 189 -7.02 -17.26 -17.78
CA ASP A 189 -6.20 -16.05 -17.71
C ASP A 189 -5.65 -15.74 -19.11
N GLU A 190 -5.75 -14.47 -19.55
CA GLU A 190 -5.20 -13.93 -20.80
C GLU A 190 -5.42 -14.80 -22.06
N GLY A 191 -6.58 -15.47 -22.18
CA GLY A 191 -6.90 -16.33 -23.32
C GLY A 191 -6.37 -17.77 -23.19
N TYR A 192 -5.83 -18.14 -22.06
CA TYR A 192 -5.42 -19.50 -21.72
C TYR A 192 -6.31 -20.09 -20.61
N LEU A 193 -6.46 -21.40 -20.66
CA LEU A 193 -7.14 -22.20 -19.66
C LEU A 193 -6.16 -23.18 -18.99
N GLU A 194 -6.19 -23.21 -17.66
CA GLU A 194 -5.53 -24.22 -16.86
C GLU A 194 -6.26 -25.56 -16.97
#